data_e1540965ff9b8b95b216295e56412403
#
_entry.id   e1540965ff9b8b95b216295e56412403
#
_cell.length_a   1.000
_cell.length_b   1.000
_cell.length_c   1.000
_cell.angle_alpha   90.00
_cell.angle_beta   90.00
_cell.angle_gamma   90.00
#
_symmetry.space_group_name_H-M   'P 1'
#
loop_
_entity.id
_entity.type
_entity.pdbx_description
1 polymer ?
#
loop_
_entity_poly.entity_id
_entity_poly.type
_entity_poly.pdbx_seq_one_letter_code
_entity_poly.pdbx_strand_id
1 'polypeptide(L)'
;MPPDPLTPLRATPELEDFGHKYTEEGQGAVGKKLLESYFSSVEKLFDESKLAEKKKISAIEIGCGEGFSTQRLRSMLPDTVTLSASEFVSALVPIAQSLNPDVTIIEESIYETTHKDASFDLIFLLEVLEHLDYPDKALIELSRILKPNGYLILGVPREPLWCSLNMARGKYLTHLGNTPGHLNHWTSYALKRDVQKHFGPVLKMRQPLPWTQVLAQKKATA
;
A
#
# COMPACT_ATOMS: atom_id res chain seq x y z
N MET A 1 4.99 -8.63 17.49
CA MET A 1 6.20 -9.48 17.57
C MET A 1 6.68 -9.66 16.14
N PRO A 2 7.92 -9.32 15.80
CA PRO A 2 8.45 -9.63 14.48
C PRO A 2 8.30 -11.13 14.18
N PRO A 3 8.28 -11.56 12.91
CA PRO A 3 8.29 -12.98 12.58
C PRO A 3 9.49 -13.64 13.27
N ASP A 4 9.31 -14.89 13.68
CA ASP A 4 10.42 -15.67 14.23
C ASP A 4 11.59 -15.64 13.22
N PRO A 5 12.77 -15.14 13.59
CA PRO A 5 13.91 -15.04 12.68
C PRO A 5 14.35 -16.38 12.10
N LEU A 6 13.84 -17.48 12.63
CA LEU A 6 14.11 -18.85 12.13
C LEU A 6 13.10 -19.31 11.06
N THR A 7 12.02 -18.56 10.82
CA THR A 7 11.06 -18.91 9.76
C THR A 7 11.37 -18.09 8.51
N PRO A 8 11.92 -18.70 7.45
CA PRO A 8 12.21 -17.99 6.22
C PRO A 8 10.90 -17.44 5.63
N LEU A 9 10.94 -16.19 5.17
CA LEU A 9 9.82 -15.57 4.46
C LEU A 9 9.63 -16.30 3.11
N ARG A 10 8.36 -16.45 2.70
CA ARG A 10 8.01 -16.95 1.36
C ARG A 10 8.03 -15.83 0.33
N ALA A 11 7.81 -14.60 0.81
CA ALA A 11 7.93 -13.41 -0.01
C ALA A 11 9.35 -13.28 -0.56
N THR A 12 9.45 -13.00 -1.83
CA THR A 12 10.72 -12.80 -2.55
C THR A 12 10.65 -11.49 -3.36
N PRO A 13 10.45 -10.34 -2.68
CA PRO A 13 10.24 -9.07 -3.38
C PRO A 13 11.42 -8.66 -4.26
N GLU A 14 12.64 -9.12 -3.95
CA GLU A 14 13.84 -8.84 -4.76
C GLU A 14 13.79 -9.46 -6.16
N LEU A 15 12.92 -10.46 -6.37
CA LEU A 15 12.75 -11.16 -7.64
C LEU A 15 11.58 -10.60 -8.46
N GLU A 16 10.83 -9.62 -7.94
CA GLU A 16 9.65 -9.08 -8.58
C GLU A 16 9.99 -7.83 -9.41
N ASP A 17 9.44 -7.75 -10.61
CA ASP A 17 9.54 -6.57 -11.49
C ASP A 17 8.34 -5.65 -11.23
N PHE A 18 8.49 -4.72 -10.30
CA PHE A 18 7.44 -3.79 -9.92
C PHE A 18 7.33 -2.58 -10.85
N GLY A 19 8.43 -2.16 -11.46
CA GLY A 19 8.52 -0.90 -12.19
C GLY A 19 7.87 -0.93 -13.58
N HIS A 20 7.92 -2.06 -14.26
CA HIS A 20 7.46 -2.18 -15.64
C HIS A 20 5.99 -1.75 -15.84
N LYS A 21 5.13 -1.97 -14.85
CA LYS A 21 3.71 -1.56 -14.91
C LYS A 21 3.49 -0.04 -14.93
N TYR A 22 4.48 0.75 -14.53
CA TYR A 22 4.41 2.23 -14.50
C TYR A 22 5.11 2.91 -15.65
N THR A 23 5.86 2.17 -16.48
CA THR A 23 6.53 2.72 -17.67
C THR A 23 5.55 2.92 -18.83
N GLU A 24 5.84 3.83 -19.75
CA GLU A 24 4.98 4.06 -20.92
C GLU A 24 4.85 2.82 -21.82
N GLU A 25 5.89 2.01 -21.89
CA GLU A 25 5.92 0.75 -22.65
C GLU A 25 5.09 -0.35 -22.01
N GLY A 26 5.02 -0.38 -20.66
CA GLY A 26 4.24 -1.37 -19.89
C GLY A 26 2.74 -1.05 -19.79
N GLN A 27 2.34 0.20 -20.10
CA GLN A 27 0.96 0.66 -19.95
C GLN A 27 0.30 1.01 -21.28
N GLY A 28 -0.56 0.15 -21.80
CA GLY A 28 -1.52 0.56 -22.83
C GLY A 28 -2.54 1.59 -22.29
N ALA A 29 -3.31 2.20 -23.21
CA ALA A 29 -4.33 3.22 -22.85
C ALA A 29 -5.32 2.78 -21.74
N VAL A 30 -5.65 1.49 -21.72
CA VAL A 30 -6.54 0.91 -20.69
C VAL A 30 -5.82 0.88 -19.34
N GLY A 31 -4.55 0.47 -19.29
CA GLY A 31 -3.76 0.45 -18.05
C GLY A 31 -3.61 1.84 -17.44
N LYS A 32 -3.32 2.86 -18.25
CA LYS A 32 -3.26 4.27 -17.81
C LYS A 32 -4.58 4.71 -17.17
N LYS A 33 -5.72 4.45 -17.80
CA LYS A 33 -7.04 4.80 -17.25
C LYS A 33 -7.35 4.07 -15.94
N LEU A 34 -6.97 2.80 -15.82
CA LEU A 34 -7.17 2.02 -14.60
C LEU A 34 -6.32 2.61 -13.46
N LEU A 35 -5.07 2.97 -13.74
CA LEU A 35 -4.17 3.56 -12.74
C LEU A 35 -4.62 4.97 -12.34
N GLU A 36 -5.08 5.80 -13.28
CA GLU A 36 -5.70 7.10 -12.98
C GLU A 36 -6.93 6.93 -12.08
N SER A 37 -7.79 5.95 -12.37
CA SER A 37 -8.95 5.62 -11.52
C SER A 37 -8.52 5.17 -10.12
N TYR A 38 -7.43 4.40 -10.01
CA TYR A 38 -6.87 3.95 -8.75
C TYR A 38 -6.44 5.13 -7.87
N PHE A 39 -5.61 6.04 -8.40
CA PHE A 39 -5.11 7.20 -7.64
C PHE A 39 -6.19 8.25 -7.39
N SER A 40 -7.11 8.48 -8.33
CA SER A 40 -8.28 9.33 -8.06
C SER A 40 -9.14 8.79 -6.92
N SER A 41 -9.19 7.47 -6.76
CA SER A 41 -9.88 6.85 -5.63
C SER A 41 -9.10 7.00 -4.31
N VAL A 42 -7.76 6.93 -4.34
CA VAL A 42 -6.90 7.22 -3.17
C VAL A 42 -7.09 8.68 -2.72
N GLU A 43 -7.08 9.64 -3.65
CA GLU A 43 -7.33 11.06 -3.38
C GLU A 43 -8.67 11.28 -2.68
N LYS A 44 -9.74 10.68 -3.19
CA LYS A 44 -11.06 10.74 -2.56
C LYS A 44 -11.11 10.13 -1.16
N LEU A 45 -10.33 9.08 -0.89
CA LEU A 45 -10.20 8.51 0.46
C LEU A 45 -9.43 9.45 1.39
N PHE A 46 -8.42 10.16 0.87
CA PHE A 46 -7.72 11.20 1.62
C PHE A 46 -8.68 12.35 1.98
N ASP A 47 -9.48 12.85 1.04
CA ASP A 47 -10.48 13.89 1.29
C ASP A 47 -11.51 13.45 2.35
N GLU A 48 -11.96 12.20 2.28
CA GLU A 48 -12.91 11.62 3.24
C GLU A 48 -12.33 11.47 4.65
N SER A 49 -11.00 11.42 4.80
CA SER A 49 -10.33 11.44 6.11
C SER A 49 -10.45 12.78 6.83
N LYS A 50 -10.75 13.87 6.08
CA LYS A 50 -10.76 15.25 6.55
C LYS A 50 -9.42 15.74 7.12
N LEU A 51 -8.34 15.03 6.85
CA LEU A 51 -7.00 15.43 7.28
C LEU A 51 -6.57 16.75 6.66
N ALA A 52 -7.01 17.04 5.42
CA ALA A 52 -6.71 18.30 4.73
C ALA A 52 -7.11 19.57 5.53
N GLU A 53 -8.00 19.46 6.51
CA GLU A 53 -8.38 20.56 7.41
C GLU A 53 -7.28 20.85 8.47
N LYS A 54 -6.29 19.94 8.66
CA LYS A 54 -5.17 20.17 9.58
C LYS A 54 -4.10 21.05 8.93
N LYS A 55 -3.45 21.87 9.75
CA LYS A 55 -2.36 22.77 9.31
C LYS A 55 -1.07 22.03 8.95
N LYS A 56 -0.85 20.86 9.52
CA LYS A 56 0.33 20.01 9.28
C LYS A 56 -0.03 18.55 9.46
N ILE A 57 0.34 17.75 8.47
CA ILE A 57 0.07 16.30 8.41
C ILE A 57 1.40 15.60 8.18
N SER A 58 1.70 14.59 9.00
CA SER A 58 2.81 13.67 8.77
C SER A 58 2.26 12.40 8.12
N ALA A 59 2.70 12.08 6.92
CA ALA A 59 2.29 10.89 6.19
C ALA A 59 3.48 10.04 5.78
N ILE A 60 3.27 8.73 5.66
CA ILE A 60 4.27 7.81 5.13
C ILE A 60 3.61 6.81 4.17
N GLU A 61 4.31 6.49 3.09
CA GLU A 61 4.02 5.34 2.24
C GLU A 61 4.95 4.20 2.62
N ILE A 62 4.39 3.02 2.91
CA ILE A 62 5.15 1.81 3.23
C ILE A 62 5.15 0.89 2.02
N GLY A 63 6.35 0.46 1.58
CA GLY A 63 6.54 -0.37 0.40
C GLY A 63 6.39 0.44 -0.89
N CYS A 64 7.20 1.49 -1.05
CA CYS A 64 7.10 2.40 -2.19
C CYS A 64 7.68 1.84 -3.51
N GLY A 65 8.37 0.70 -3.47
CA GLY A 65 9.03 0.12 -4.62
C GLY A 65 10.04 1.10 -5.26
N GLU A 66 9.95 1.31 -6.56
CA GLU A 66 10.78 2.28 -7.31
C GLU A 66 10.33 3.75 -7.11
N GLY A 67 9.29 4.02 -6.30
CA GLY A 67 8.85 5.37 -5.95
C GLY A 67 7.84 6.01 -6.92
N PHE A 68 7.26 5.30 -7.87
CA PHE A 68 6.24 5.84 -8.79
C PHE A 68 4.94 6.22 -8.05
N SER A 69 4.51 5.40 -7.11
CA SER A 69 3.35 5.71 -6.26
C SER A 69 3.62 6.90 -5.36
N THR A 70 4.82 6.99 -4.78
CA THR A 70 5.27 8.14 -3.98
C THR A 70 5.20 9.44 -4.77
N GLN A 71 5.72 9.44 -6.01
CA GLN A 71 5.66 10.60 -6.90
C GLN A 71 4.21 11.02 -7.17
N ARG A 72 3.34 10.04 -7.41
CA ARG A 72 1.91 10.30 -7.64
C ARG A 72 1.22 10.83 -6.39
N LEU A 73 1.49 10.25 -5.21
CA LEU A 73 1.00 10.75 -3.93
C LEU A 73 1.46 12.19 -3.68
N ARG A 74 2.76 12.49 -3.88
CA ARG A 74 3.30 13.84 -3.68
C ARG A 74 2.61 14.87 -4.59
N SER A 75 2.28 14.50 -5.82
CA SER A 75 1.62 15.41 -6.78
C SER A 75 0.14 15.71 -6.46
N MET A 76 -0.54 14.82 -5.73
CA MET A 76 -1.97 14.98 -5.40
C MET A 76 -2.23 15.47 -3.98
N LEU A 77 -1.25 15.33 -3.07
CA LEU A 77 -1.40 15.74 -1.68
C LEU A 77 -1.09 17.24 -1.53
N PRO A 78 -1.82 17.96 -0.65
CA PRO A 78 -1.57 19.38 -0.39
C PRO A 78 -0.22 19.62 0.32
N ASP A 79 0.33 20.82 0.22
CA ASP A 79 1.62 21.19 0.83
C ASP A 79 1.64 21.11 2.36
N THR A 80 0.48 21.01 3.00
CA THR A 80 0.35 20.73 4.43
C THR A 80 0.79 19.34 4.82
N VAL A 81 0.93 18.41 3.84
CA VAL A 81 1.37 17.03 4.05
C VAL A 81 2.87 16.93 3.85
N THR A 82 3.57 16.57 4.91
CA THR A 82 4.96 16.09 4.82
C THR A 82 4.91 14.59 4.56
N LEU A 83 5.26 14.17 3.33
CA LEU A 83 5.32 12.77 2.92
C LEU A 83 6.73 12.22 3.10
N SER A 84 6.84 11.04 3.68
CA SER A 84 8.01 10.16 3.64
C SER A 84 7.64 8.81 3.04
N ALA A 85 8.61 7.98 2.72
CA ALA A 85 8.34 6.63 2.26
C ALA A 85 9.38 5.63 2.78
N SER A 86 9.03 4.36 2.75
CA SER A 86 9.96 3.28 3.04
C SER A 86 9.82 2.13 2.06
N GLU A 87 10.93 1.41 1.88
CA GLU A 87 11.01 0.24 1.02
C GLU A 87 11.88 -0.83 1.68
N PHE A 88 11.49 -2.10 1.52
CA PHE A 88 12.22 -3.24 2.08
C PHE A 88 13.39 -3.67 1.20
N VAL A 89 13.24 -3.58 -0.13
CA VAL A 89 14.25 -4.01 -1.10
C VAL A 89 15.31 -2.93 -1.22
N SER A 90 16.48 -3.15 -0.61
CA SER A 90 17.60 -2.21 -0.55
C SER A 90 17.98 -1.61 -1.91
N ALA A 91 17.95 -2.43 -2.98
CA ALA A 91 18.29 -2.00 -4.33
C ALA A 91 17.31 -0.97 -4.93
N LEU A 92 16.06 -0.93 -4.44
CA LEU A 92 15.02 0.00 -4.93
C LEU A 92 15.09 1.37 -4.24
N VAL A 93 15.61 1.44 -3.03
CA VAL A 93 15.68 2.70 -2.25
C VAL A 93 16.39 3.83 -3.02
N PRO A 94 17.59 3.66 -3.59
CA PRO A 94 18.24 4.73 -4.34
C PRO A 94 17.50 5.12 -5.61
N ILE A 95 16.78 4.19 -6.24
CA ILE A 95 15.95 4.44 -7.43
C ILE A 95 14.76 5.33 -7.02
N ALA A 96 14.04 4.92 -5.98
CA ALA A 96 12.91 5.67 -5.44
C ALA A 96 13.32 7.08 -4.96
N GLN A 97 14.49 7.20 -4.30
CA GLN A 97 15.03 8.48 -3.85
C GLN A 97 15.39 9.40 -5.03
N SER A 98 15.96 8.84 -6.09
CA SER A 98 16.28 9.61 -7.31
C SER A 98 15.04 10.17 -8.00
N LEU A 99 13.96 9.37 -8.01
CA LEU A 99 12.66 9.78 -8.60
C LEU A 99 11.93 10.81 -7.72
N ASN A 100 12.19 10.81 -6.42
CA ASN A 100 11.50 11.64 -5.42
C ASN A 100 12.50 12.40 -4.53
N PRO A 101 13.25 13.38 -5.07
CA PRO A 101 14.34 14.05 -4.33
C PRO A 101 13.86 14.82 -3.09
N ASP A 102 12.60 15.25 -3.07
CA ASP A 102 11.99 16.02 -1.97
C ASP A 102 11.30 15.14 -0.93
N VAL A 103 11.30 13.81 -1.08
CA VAL A 103 10.72 12.85 -0.16
C VAL A 103 11.83 12.05 0.52
N THR A 104 11.81 11.95 1.84
CA THR A 104 12.75 11.06 2.55
C THR A 104 12.31 9.63 2.38
N ILE A 105 13.19 8.79 1.81
CA ILE A 105 12.95 7.36 1.61
C ILE A 105 13.97 6.57 2.39
N ILE A 106 13.51 5.60 3.19
CA ILE A 106 14.37 4.76 4.03
C ILE A 106 14.17 3.29 3.73
N GLU A 107 15.23 2.51 3.97
CA GLU A 107 15.16 1.05 3.95
C GLU A 107 14.64 0.55 5.29
N GLU A 108 13.51 -0.16 5.31
CA GLU A 108 13.00 -0.79 6.52
C GLU A 108 11.99 -1.91 6.23
N SER A 109 11.84 -2.80 7.20
CA SER A 109 10.81 -3.84 7.17
C SER A 109 9.49 -3.33 7.73
N ILE A 110 8.37 -3.63 7.05
CA ILE A 110 7.02 -3.34 7.55
C ILE A 110 6.69 -4.05 8.87
N TYR A 111 7.40 -5.12 9.21
CA TYR A 111 7.16 -5.86 10.44
C TYR A 111 7.83 -5.27 11.68
N GLU A 112 8.84 -4.43 11.48
CA GLU A 112 9.63 -3.80 12.53
C GLU A 112 10.21 -2.49 11.99
N THR A 113 9.35 -1.46 11.95
CA THR A 113 9.76 -0.16 11.45
C THR A 113 10.63 0.59 12.48
N THR A 114 11.52 1.46 12.00
CA THR A 114 12.39 2.27 12.85
C THR A 114 11.68 3.45 13.49
N HIS A 115 10.41 3.68 13.14
CA HIS A 115 9.62 4.81 13.61
C HIS A 115 9.13 4.64 15.05
N LYS A 116 9.08 5.76 15.77
CA LYS A 116 8.48 5.81 17.12
C LYS A 116 6.96 5.60 17.04
N ASP A 117 6.40 5.17 18.16
CA ASP A 117 4.95 5.12 18.33
C ASP A 117 4.32 6.49 18.03
N ALA A 118 3.13 6.48 17.44
CA ALA A 118 2.34 7.68 17.18
C ALA A 118 3.10 8.77 16.39
N SER A 119 3.86 8.40 15.36
CA SER A 119 4.63 9.30 14.51
C SER A 119 3.82 9.93 13.39
N PHE A 120 2.86 9.20 12.81
CA PHE A 120 2.17 9.60 11.59
C PHE A 120 0.68 9.86 11.78
N ASP A 121 0.15 10.81 11.04
CA ASP A 121 -1.29 11.07 10.93
C ASP A 121 -1.94 10.14 9.89
N LEU A 122 -1.17 9.74 8.86
CA LEU A 122 -1.64 8.95 7.72
C LEU A 122 -0.57 7.98 7.25
N ILE A 123 -0.99 6.75 6.94
CA ILE A 123 -0.18 5.74 6.26
C ILE A 123 -0.86 5.38 4.94
N PHE A 124 -0.07 5.29 3.88
CA PHE A 124 -0.44 4.66 2.62
C PHE A 124 0.21 3.28 2.56
N LEU A 125 -0.58 2.25 2.22
CA LEU A 125 -0.14 0.88 1.97
C LEU A 125 -0.79 0.42 0.67
N LEU A 126 -0.10 0.64 -0.44
CA LEU A 126 -0.64 0.49 -1.79
C LEU A 126 0.02 -0.68 -2.52
N GLU A 127 -0.72 -1.76 -2.77
CA GLU A 127 -0.24 -2.97 -3.46
C GLU A 127 0.95 -3.64 -2.72
N VAL A 128 0.84 -3.78 -1.40
CA VAL A 128 1.87 -4.38 -0.55
C VAL A 128 1.33 -5.55 0.26
N LEU A 129 0.12 -5.41 0.82
CA LEU A 129 -0.40 -6.38 1.80
C LEU A 129 -0.52 -7.80 1.20
N GLU A 130 -0.80 -7.92 -0.10
CA GLU A 130 -0.89 -9.19 -0.83
C GLU A 130 0.42 -9.97 -0.90
N HIS A 131 1.55 -9.29 -0.80
CA HIS A 131 2.89 -9.88 -0.85
C HIS A 131 3.40 -10.36 0.51
N LEU A 132 2.74 -10.00 1.61
CA LEU A 132 3.25 -10.21 2.96
C LEU A 132 2.97 -11.62 3.49
N ASP A 133 3.96 -12.23 4.15
CA ASP A 133 3.80 -13.49 4.86
C ASP A 133 2.88 -13.37 6.09
N TYR A 134 2.92 -12.23 6.78
CA TYR A 134 2.21 -11.97 8.04
C TYR A 134 1.43 -10.64 7.98
N PRO A 135 0.37 -10.55 7.17
CA PRO A 135 -0.37 -9.29 6.99
C PRO A 135 -0.99 -8.75 8.30
N ASP A 136 -1.34 -9.62 9.22
CA ASP A 136 -1.83 -9.26 10.55
C ASP A 136 -0.77 -8.54 11.40
N LYS A 137 0.48 -9.04 11.39
CA LYS A 137 1.60 -8.39 12.10
C LYS A 137 1.93 -7.03 11.50
N ALA A 138 1.91 -6.93 10.17
CA ALA A 138 2.10 -5.66 9.49
C ALA A 138 1.03 -4.64 9.92
N LEU A 139 -0.25 -5.02 9.90
CA LEU A 139 -1.34 -4.13 10.34
C LEU A 139 -1.20 -3.67 11.78
N ILE A 140 -0.70 -4.53 12.68
CA ILE A 140 -0.42 -4.19 14.08
C ILE A 140 0.73 -3.15 14.16
N GLU A 141 1.81 -3.36 13.41
CA GLU A 141 2.93 -2.42 13.38
C GLU A 141 2.53 -1.06 12.80
N LEU A 142 1.77 -1.04 11.71
CA LEU A 142 1.22 0.20 11.16
C LEU A 142 0.32 0.93 12.17
N SER A 143 -0.45 0.18 12.96
CA SER A 143 -1.24 0.77 14.05
C SER A 143 -0.35 1.37 15.13
N ARG A 144 0.81 0.78 15.46
CA ARG A 144 1.75 1.31 16.45
C ARG A 144 2.27 2.68 16.05
N ILE A 145 2.76 2.83 14.81
CA ILE A 145 3.37 4.07 14.34
C ILE A 145 2.37 5.18 14.01
N LEU A 146 1.07 4.87 13.87
CA LEU A 146 0.03 5.87 13.70
C LEU A 146 -0.31 6.58 15.02
N LYS A 147 -0.54 7.87 14.96
CA LYS A 147 -1.11 8.67 16.05
C LYS A 147 -2.51 8.17 16.42
N PRO A 148 -2.97 8.44 17.65
CA PRO A 148 -4.39 8.27 17.99
C PRO A 148 -5.28 8.99 16.96
N ASN A 149 -6.33 8.32 16.49
CA ASN A 149 -7.21 8.80 15.42
C ASN A 149 -6.52 8.97 14.05
N GLY A 150 -5.31 8.45 13.85
CA GLY A 150 -4.65 8.41 12.55
C GLY A 150 -5.33 7.43 11.60
N TYR A 151 -5.01 7.56 10.31
CA TYR A 151 -5.68 6.82 9.24
C TYR A 151 -4.72 5.95 8.45
N LEU A 152 -5.23 4.85 7.94
CA LEU A 152 -4.61 3.99 6.95
C LEU A 152 -5.45 4.04 5.66
N ILE A 153 -4.81 4.37 4.55
CA ILE A 153 -5.35 4.15 3.20
C ILE A 153 -4.60 2.95 2.63
N LEU A 154 -5.35 1.88 2.38
CA LEU A 154 -4.82 0.60 1.93
C LEU A 154 -5.50 0.19 0.63
N GLY A 155 -4.72 -0.33 -0.33
CA GLY A 155 -5.20 -0.85 -1.60
C GLY A 155 -4.58 -2.20 -1.92
N VAL A 156 -5.42 -3.15 -2.40
CA VAL A 156 -5.01 -4.49 -2.85
C VAL A 156 -5.78 -4.92 -4.08
N PRO A 157 -5.29 -5.87 -4.89
CA PRO A 157 -6.05 -6.51 -5.94
C PRO A 157 -7.34 -7.14 -5.40
N ARG A 158 -8.44 -6.99 -6.13
CA ARG A 158 -9.74 -7.55 -5.76
C ARG A 158 -9.95 -8.93 -6.34
N GLU A 159 -9.99 -9.94 -5.49
CA GLU A 159 -10.27 -11.30 -5.92
C GLU A 159 -11.77 -11.64 -5.88
N PRO A 160 -12.22 -12.55 -6.76
CA PRO A 160 -11.48 -13.28 -7.81
C PRO A 160 -11.33 -12.49 -9.13
N LEU A 161 -11.68 -11.21 -9.16
CA LEU A 161 -11.69 -10.40 -10.38
C LEU A 161 -10.28 -10.25 -10.97
N TRP A 162 -9.25 -10.05 -10.13
CA TRP A 162 -7.87 -9.90 -10.56
C TRP A 162 -7.38 -11.13 -11.32
N CYS A 163 -7.52 -12.32 -10.73
CA CYS A 163 -7.16 -13.58 -11.37
C CYS A 163 -7.95 -13.82 -12.67
N SER A 164 -9.25 -13.52 -12.67
CA SER A 164 -10.10 -13.67 -13.86
C SER A 164 -9.64 -12.77 -15.01
N LEU A 165 -9.27 -11.51 -14.73
CA LEU A 165 -8.75 -10.57 -15.73
C LEU A 165 -7.37 -10.98 -16.24
N ASN A 166 -6.51 -11.53 -15.40
CA ASN A 166 -5.22 -12.07 -15.82
C ASN A 166 -5.41 -13.25 -16.76
N MET A 167 -6.27 -14.20 -16.43
CA MET A 167 -6.61 -15.33 -17.31
C MET A 167 -7.19 -14.87 -18.65
N ALA A 168 -8.13 -13.90 -18.62
CA ALA A 168 -8.72 -13.35 -19.84
C ALA A 168 -7.70 -12.70 -20.77
N ARG A 169 -6.57 -12.21 -20.23
CA ARG A 169 -5.44 -11.66 -20.99
C ARG A 169 -4.36 -12.70 -21.33
N GLY A 170 -4.61 -13.99 -21.04
CA GLY A 170 -3.64 -15.06 -21.23
C GLY A 170 -2.45 -15.03 -20.27
N LYS A 171 -2.52 -14.24 -19.17
CA LYS A 171 -1.44 -14.14 -18.18
C LYS A 171 -1.63 -15.15 -17.04
N TYR A 172 -0.52 -15.74 -16.60
CA TYR A 172 -0.46 -16.63 -15.43
C TYR A 172 -1.43 -17.82 -15.47
N LEU A 173 -1.72 -18.36 -16.65
CA LEU A 173 -2.70 -19.44 -16.84
C LEU A 173 -2.37 -20.70 -16.01
N THR A 174 -1.08 -21.05 -15.90
CA THR A 174 -0.59 -22.17 -15.07
C THR A 174 -0.83 -21.98 -13.58
N HIS A 175 -1.04 -20.75 -13.14
CA HIS A 175 -1.32 -20.34 -11.76
C HIS A 175 -2.76 -19.84 -11.58
N LEU A 176 -3.69 -20.21 -12.47
CA LEU A 176 -5.08 -19.80 -12.44
C LEU A 176 -5.26 -18.28 -12.36
N GLY A 177 -4.38 -17.54 -13.05
CA GLY A 177 -4.39 -16.07 -13.08
C GLY A 177 -3.74 -15.39 -11.88
N ASN A 178 -3.24 -16.16 -10.90
CA ASN A 178 -2.53 -15.58 -9.77
C ASN A 178 -1.20 -14.97 -10.21
N THR A 179 -0.97 -13.72 -9.80
CA THR A 179 0.30 -13.04 -10.04
C THR A 179 1.39 -13.67 -9.17
N PRO A 180 2.56 -14.00 -9.71
CA PRO A 180 3.70 -14.41 -8.90
C PRO A 180 3.96 -13.39 -7.78
N GLY A 181 4.31 -13.85 -6.58
CA GLY A 181 4.51 -12.99 -5.42
C GLY A 181 3.24 -12.66 -4.62
N HIS A 182 2.03 -12.80 -5.17
CA HIS A 182 0.81 -12.65 -4.37
C HIS A 182 0.60 -13.87 -3.47
N LEU A 183 0.95 -13.72 -2.20
CA LEU A 183 0.76 -14.76 -1.18
C LEU A 183 -0.66 -14.76 -0.60
N ASN A 184 -1.33 -13.61 -0.65
CA ASN A 184 -2.65 -13.41 -0.09
C ASN A 184 -3.64 -12.90 -1.13
N HIS A 185 -4.91 -13.30 -0.95
CA HIS A 185 -5.99 -13.03 -1.90
C HIS A 185 -7.23 -12.58 -1.13
N TRP A 186 -7.68 -11.34 -1.34
CA TRP A 186 -8.86 -10.84 -0.66
C TRP A 186 -10.00 -10.51 -1.60
N THR A 187 -11.18 -11.02 -1.25
CA THR A 187 -12.41 -10.34 -1.65
C THR A 187 -12.53 -9.04 -0.86
N SER A 188 -13.32 -8.09 -1.35
CA SER A 188 -13.54 -6.83 -0.63
C SER A 188 -14.10 -7.04 0.79
N TYR A 189 -14.92 -8.06 0.97
CA TYR A 189 -15.48 -8.42 2.28
C TYR A 189 -14.41 -8.96 3.24
N ALA A 190 -13.57 -9.88 2.76
CA ALA A 190 -12.49 -10.46 3.54
C ALA A 190 -11.47 -9.39 3.97
N LEU A 191 -11.06 -8.52 3.04
CA LEU A 191 -10.17 -7.40 3.34
C LEU A 191 -10.74 -6.52 4.47
N LYS A 192 -12.00 -6.11 4.34
CA LYS A 192 -12.66 -5.28 5.37
C LYS A 192 -12.62 -5.96 6.73
N ARG A 193 -12.99 -7.24 6.79
CA ARG A 193 -12.99 -8.02 8.03
C ARG A 193 -11.61 -8.10 8.67
N ASP A 194 -10.57 -8.37 7.87
CA ASP A 194 -9.21 -8.56 8.38
C ASP A 194 -8.61 -7.21 8.85
N VAL A 195 -8.84 -6.11 8.13
CA VAL A 195 -8.46 -4.77 8.57
C VAL A 195 -9.20 -4.38 9.85
N GLN A 196 -10.50 -4.65 9.96
CA GLN A 196 -11.26 -4.35 11.17
C GLN A 196 -10.79 -5.16 12.39
N LYS A 197 -10.35 -6.39 12.17
CA LYS A 197 -9.86 -7.28 13.22
C LYS A 197 -8.50 -6.84 13.76
N HIS A 198 -7.55 -6.52 12.87
CA HIS A 198 -6.15 -6.36 13.24
C HIS A 198 -5.69 -4.89 13.34
N PHE A 199 -6.41 -3.95 12.75
CA PHE A 199 -6.06 -2.54 12.73
C PHE A 199 -7.12 -1.65 13.38
N GLY A 200 -8.33 -1.61 12.82
CA GLY A 200 -9.40 -0.75 13.34
C GLY A 200 -10.57 -0.60 12.36
N PRO A 201 -11.56 0.24 12.69
CA PRO A 201 -12.76 0.39 11.88
C PRO A 201 -12.45 0.87 10.46
N VAL A 202 -13.02 0.18 9.46
CA VAL A 202 -13.04 0.63 8.08
C VAL A 202 -14.18 1.62 7.91
N LEU A 203 -13.83 2.88 7.67
CA LEU A 203 -14.78 3.98 7.54
C LEU A 203 -15.35 4.08 6.13
N LYS A 204 -14.51 3.86 5.12
CA LYS A 204 -14.88 3.90 3.71
C LYS A 204 -14.23 2.77 2.95
N MET A 205 -14.91 2.34 1.89
CA MET A 205 -14.37 1.39 0.92
C MET A 205 -14.68 1.90 -0.49
N ARG A 206 -13.70 1.80 -1.37
CA ARG A 206 -13.80 2.10 -2.79
C ARG A 206 -13.31 0.93 -3.61
N GLN A 207 -13.85 0.78 -4.80
CA GLN A 207 -13.55 -0.37 -5.66
C GLN A 207 -13.19 0.09 -7.09
N PRO A 208 -12.12 0.91 -7.25
CA PRO A 208 -11.62 1.18 -8.59
C PRO A 208 -11.23 -0.15 -9.25
N LEU A 209 -11.61 -0.35 -10.50
CA LEU A 209 -11.35 -1.62 -11.19
C LEU A 209 -9.84 -1.77 -11.47
N PRO A 210 -9.21 -2.90 -11.18
CA PRO A 210 -9.70 -4.13 -10.54
C PRO A 210 -9.34 -4.24 -9.03
N TRP A 211 -9.24 -3.15 -8.29
CA TRP A 211 -8.78 -3.11 -6.90
C TRP A 211 -9.89 -2.93 -5.86
N THR A 212 -9.56 -3.19 -4.62
CA THR A 212 -10.30 -2.74 -3.44
C THR A 212 -9.40 -1.83 -2.62
N GLN A 213 -9.93 -0.67 -2.23
CA GLN A 213 -9.26 0.29 -1.37
C GLN A 213 -10.11 0.58 -0.14
N VAL A 214 -9.47 0.80 0.99
CA VAL A 214 -10.14 1.14 2.24
C VAL A 214 -9.48 2.33 2.91
N LEU A 215 -10.30 3.18 3.55
CA LEU A 215 -9.90 4.12 4.57
C LEU A 215 -10.27 3.52 5.92
N ALA A 216 -9.26 3.21 6.73
CA ALA A 216 -9.43 2.71 8.07
C ALA A 216 -8.86 3.70 9.10
N GLN A 217 -9.43 3.75 10.28
CA GLN A 217 -8.95 4.57 11.38
C GLN A 217 -8.31 3.68 12.44
N LYS A 218 -7.20 4.13 13.03
CA LYS A 218 -6.58 3.43 14.14
C LYS A 218 -7.60 3.20 15.26
N LYS A 219 -7.67 1.95 15.73
CA LYS A 219 -8.52 1.61 16.88
C LYS A 219 -8.12 2.44 18.10
N ALA A 220 -9.08 3.10 18.73
CA ALA A 220 -8.81 3.81 19.97
C ALA A 220 -8.24 2.82 21.01
N THR A 221 -7.09 3.15 21.56
CA THR A 221 -6.61 2.45 22.78
C THR A 221 -7.51 2.86 23.93
N ALA A 222 -8.13 1.84 24.55
CA ALA A 222 -8.95 2.02 25.76
C ALA A 222 -8.06 2.49 26.92
#